data_97ce9ee647627340c2574e48e336cea1
#
_entry.id   97ce9ee647627340c2574e48e336cea1
#
_cell.length_a   1.000
_cell.length_b   1.000
_cell.length_c   1.000
_cell.angle_alpha   90.00
_cell.angle_beta   90.00
_cell.angle_gamma   90.00
#
_symmetry.space_group_name_H-M   'P 1'
#
loop_
_entity.id
_entity.type
_entity.pdbx_description
1 polymer ?
#
loop_
_entity_poly.entity_id
_entity_poly.type
_entity_poly.pdbx_seq_one_letter_code
_entity_poly.pdbx_strand_id
1 'polypeptide(L)'
;MFLKQIESFCNFPLTQDQENLVKNLSNFIFHSEDCNIFILDGYAGTGKTSIISAIIKTLPYYGLRCELIAPTGRAAKVLSNRSLQQAYTIHKKIYYTQIDNYSNISLKLKENKNHHTIYIVDEASMIGESDGVLNDLFYYVKSGVKNKIILLGDKAQLPPIGSSESFALNPEYLKQKFLEPIAYYQLTQVVRQALESGILKNAANIRWALTNKLQLPIFKTKNLSDFKRIESIDFEETLASKYRELGEKEVVVVTRSNFAANQLNQYIRNRILEKENIIDIGEKLMSIRNNYYWKTEDEYSDFIASGDIIEITNIFSYEEKFNFHFANIEAKINESQTPIELTIMLDTLSEKQAHLSQERERELYEKIFAHYQKDCNNKALIHKAVKEDKYFNSLQVKFSKAITCHKAQGGDWHTVFILNEVQASEAENHDYFRWLYTALTRAREQIFLVNFSEEFFVE
;
A
#
# COMPACT_ATOMS: atom_id res chain seq x y z
N MET A 1 -15.10 -23.09 -22.26
CA MET A 1 -16.23 -22.38 -21.64
C MET A 1 -15.72 -21.23 -20.76
N PHE A 2 -14.83 -21.48 -19.80
CA PHE A 2 -14.27 -20.48 -18.87
C PHE A 2 -13.57 -19.30 -19.62
N LEU A 3 -12.71 -19.57 -20.61
CA LEU A 3 -12.06 -18.53 -21.41
C LEU A 3 -13.06 -17.60 -22.10
N LYS A 4 -14.09 -18.16 -22.77
CA LYS A 4 -15.12 -17.35 -23.44
C LYS A 4 -15.90 -16.44 -22.48
N GLN A 5 -16.13 -16.93 -21.24
CA GLN A 5 -16.78 -16.13 -20.21
C GLN A 5 -15.90 -14.98 -19.75
N ILE A 6 -14.59 -15.20 -19.60
CA ILE A 6 -13.64 -14.14 -19.27
C ILE A 6 -13.55 -13.11 -20.40
N GLU A 7 -13.46 -13.54 -21.65
CA GLU A 7 -13.48 -12.66 -22.83
C GLU A 7 -14.72 -11.76 -22.84
N SER A 8 -15.88 -12.27 -22.43
CA SER A 8 -17.12 -11.48 -22.40
C SER A 8 -17.11 -10.34 -21.34
N PHE A 9 -16.25 -10.45 -20.33
CA PHE A 9 -16.05 -9.41 -19.32
C PHE A 9 -14.87 -8.50 -19.63
N CYS A 10 -14.06 -8.83 -20.64
CA CYS A 10 -12.99 -7.97 -21.13
C CYS A 10 -13.50 -7.06 -22.25
N ASN A 11 -13.25 -5.76 -22.14
CA ASN A 11 -13.61 -4.79 -23.19
C ASN A 11 -12.56 -4.72 -24.31
N PHE A 12 -11.67 -5.70 -24.40
CA PHE A 12 -10.56 -5.78 -25.36
C PHE A 12 -10.25 -7.24 -25.68
N PRO A 13 -9.67 -7.54 -26.86
CA PRO A 13 -9.20 -8.88 -27.18
C PRO A 13 -8.01 -9.25 -26.29
N LEU A 14 -8.01 -10.47 -25.79
CA LEU A 14 -6.88 -10.99 -25.02
C LEU A 14 -5.65 -11.20 -25.92
N THR A 15 -4.48 -10.90 -25.37
CA THR A 15 -3.22 -11.31 -26.01
C THR A 15 -3.01 -12.82 -25.84
N GLN A 16 -2.14 -13.41 -26.66
CA GLN A 16 -1.82 -14.84 -26.55
C GLN A 16 -1.29 -15.21 -25.16
N ASP A 17 -0.49 -14.33 -24.54
CA ASP A 17 0.04 -14.51 -23.20
C ASP A 17 -1.08 -14.51 -22.14
N GLN A 18 -2.05 -13.62 -22.29
CA GLN A 18 -3.23 -13.54 -21.44
C GLN A 18 -4.16 -14.75 -21.60
N GLU A 19 -4.38 -15.25 -22.82
CA GLU A 19 -5.12 -16.51 -23.04
C GLU A 19 -4.45 -17.70 -22.36
N ASN A 20 -3.12 -17.80 -22.47
CA ASN A 20 -2.35 -18.86 -21.81
C ASN A 20 -2.45 -18.76 -20.30
N LEU A 21 -2.40 -17.56 -19.72
CA LEU A 21 -2.67 -17.34 -18.30
C LEU A 21 -4.06 -17.87 -17.91
N VAL A 22 -5.11 -17.51 -18.65
CA VAL A 22 -6.48 -17.95 -18.37
C VAL A 22 -6.61 -19.47 -18.42
N LYS A 23 -5.94 -20.13 -19.37
CA LYS A 23 -5.88 -21.61 -19.45
C LYS A 23 -5.22 -22.21 -18.20
N ASN A 24 -4.08 -21.66 -17.78
CA ASN A 24 -3.36 -22.10 -16.58
C ASN A 24 -4.21 -21.91 -15.30
N LEU A 25 -4.85 -20.75 -15.17
CA LEU A 25 -5.76 -20.47 -14.04
C LEU A 25 -6.98 -21.40 -14.06
N SER A 26 -7.54 -21.69 -15.23
CA SER A 26 -8.64 -22.67 -15.35
C SER A 26 -8.22 -24.05 -14.84
N ASN A 27 -7.04 -24.52 -15.26
CA ASN A 27 -6.49 -25.80 -14.79
C ASN A 27 -6.28 -25.79 -13.26
N PHE A 28 -5.69 -24.71 -12.73
CA PHE A 28 -5.48 -24.54 -11.30
C PHE A 28 -6.82 -24.56 -10.51
N ILE A 29 -7.82 -23.83 -10.98
CA ILE A 29 -9.08 -23.67 -10.26
C ILE A 29 -9.87 -24.98 -10.27
N PHE A 30 -9.99 -25.66 -11.42
CA PHE A 30 -10.93 -26.74 -11.63
C PHE A 30 -10.33 -28.16 -11.61
N HIS A 31 -9.03 -28.30 -11.91
CA HIS A 31 -8.40 -29.62 -12.15
C HIS A 31 -7.23 -29.94 -11.21
N SER A 32 -6.73 -28.97 -10.43
CA SER A 32 -5.62 -29.22 -9.49
C SER A 32 -6.18 -29.54 -8.11
N GLU A 33 -6.13 -30.78 -7.67
CA GLU A 33 -6.56 -31.18 -6.31
C GLU A 33 -5.43 -30.96 -5.28
N ASP A 34 -4.19 -31.22 -5.67
CA ASP A 34 -3.01 -31.16 -4.77
C ASP A 34 -2.31 -29.79 -4.75
N CYS A 35 -2.65 -28.88 -5.67
CA CYS A 35 -2.05 -27.55 -5.75
C CYS A 35 -3.06 -26.48 -5.31
N ASN A 36 -2.77 -25.82 -4.18
CA ASN A 36 -3.64 -24.81 -3.61
C ASN A 36 -3.09 -23.38 -3.76
N ILE A 37 -1.89 -23.22 -4.32
CA ILE A 37 -1.19 -21.95 -4.44
C ILE A 37 -0.88 -21.66 -5.90
N PHE A 38 -1.32 -20.51 -6.39
CA PHE A 38 -0.98 -19.97 -7.70
C PHE A 38 -0.28 -18.63 -7.57
N ILE A 39 0.87 -18.45 -8.18
CA ILE A 39 1.56 -17.17 -8.27
C ILE A 39 1.37 -16.60 -9.67
N LEU A 40 0.80 -15.41 -9.76
CA LEU A 40 0.79 -14.61 -10.98
C LEU A 40 1.76 -13.44 -10.80
N ASP A 41 2.94 -13.60 -11.33
CA ASP A 41 3.91 -12.53 -11.49
C ASP A 41 3.64 -11.82 -12.82
N GLY A 42 3.71 -10.51 -12.84
CA GLY A 42 3.51 -9.81 -14.11
C GLY A 42 3.86 -8.34 -14.00
N TYR A 43 4.36 -7.81 -15.06
CA TYR A 43 4.85 -6.45 -15.14
C TYR A 43 3.74 -5.40 -15.28
N ALA A 44 4.07 -4.13 -15.01
CA ALA A 44 3.17 -3.02 -15.31
C ALA A 44 2.81 -3.01 -16.81
N GLY A 45 1.55 -2.70 -17.13
CA GLY A 45 1.05 -2.64 -18.50
C GLY A 45 0.75 -3.99 -19.16
N THR A 46 0.83 -5.12 -18.44
CA THR A 46 0.51 -6.45 -18.98
C THR A 46 -0.98 -6.82 -18.86
N GLY A 47 -1.78 -5.97 -18.18
CA GLY A 47 -3.21 -6.19 -18.02
C GLY A 47 -3.59 -7.16 -16.90
N LYS A 48 -2.69 -7.45 -15.92
CA LYS A 48 -2.97 -8.30 -14.75
C LYS A 48 -4.33 -7.99 -14.11
N THR A 49 -4.50 -6.75 -13.69
CA THR A 49 -5.69 -6.31 -12.96
C THR A 49 -6.97 -6.47 -13.77
N SER A 50 -6.92 -6.20 -15.07
CA SER A 50 -8.10 -6.34 -15.96
C SER A 50 -8.53 -7.81 -16.10
N ILE A 51 -7.57 -8.72 -16.27
CA ILE A 51 -7.85 -10.16 -16.37
C ILE A 51 -8.39 -10.69 -15.03
N ILE A 52 -7.76 -10.30 -13.92
CA ILE A 52 -8.20 -10.71 -12.59
C ILE A 52 -9.62 -10.18 -12.29
N SER A 53 -9.93 -8.94 -12.68
CA SER A 53 -11.30 -8.41 -12.55
C SER A 53 -12.31 -9.22 -13.36
N ALA A 54 -11.96 -9.67 -14.57
CA ALA A 54 -12.81 -10.53 -15.38
C ALA A 54 -12.96 -11.93 -14.75
N ILE A 55 -11.89 -12.49 -14.16
CA ILE A 55 -11.93 -13.76 -13.42
C ILE A 55 -12.87 -13.64 -12.22
N ILE A 56 -12.73 -12.61 -11.39
CA ILE A 56 -13.58 -12.35 -10.21
C ILE A 56 -15.07 -12.37 -10.62
N LYS A 57 -15.41 -11.69 -11.70
CA LYS A 57 -16.78 -11.65 -12.23
C LYS A 57 -17.26 -13.00 -12.78
N THR A 58 -16.31 -13.85 -13.20
CA THR A 58 -16.61 -15.15 -13.80
C THR A 58 -16.82 -16.25 -12.75
N LEU A 59 -16.10 -16.24 -11.62
CA LEU A 59 -16.13 -17.29 -10.60
C LEU A 59 -17.54 -17.64 -10.09
N PRO A 60 -18.44 -16.68 -9.82
CA PRO A 60 -19.81 -16.99 -9.36
C PRO A 60 -20.62 -17.85 -10.33
N TYR A 61 -20.40 -17.75 -11.65
CA TYR A 61 -21.08 -18.59 -12.65
C TYR A 61 -20.71 -20.08 -12.55
N TYR A 62 -19.61 -20.37 -11.83
CA TYR A 62 -19.15 -21.74 -11.57
C TYR A 62 -19.39 -22.16 -10.10
N GLY A 63 -20.20 -21.39 -9.36
CA GLY A 63 -20.51 -21.68 -7.95
C GLY A 63 -19.32 -21.47 -6.99
N LEU A 64 -18.29 -20.74 -7.42
CA LEU A 64 -17.10 -20.46 -6.62
C LEU A 64 -17.22 -19.09 -5.95
N ARG A 65 -16.82 -19.03 -4.68
CA ARG A 65 -16.69 -17.77 -3.94
C ARG A 65 -15.32 -17.17 -4.17
N CYS A 66 -15.25 -15.85 -4.09
CA CYS A 66 -14.00 -15.12 -4.19
C CYS A 66 -13.86 -14.16 -3.01
N GLU A 67 -12.68 -14.14 -2.40
CA GLU A 67 -12.30 -13.20 -1.34
C GLU A 67 -11.10 -12.39 -1.80
N LEU A 68 -11.24 -11.07 -1.74
CA LEU A 68 -10.22 -10.14 -2.23
C LEU A 68 -9.43 -9.57 -1.05
N ILE A 69 -8.12 -9.66 -1.13
CA ILE A 69 -7.21 -9.29 -0.05
C ILE A 69 -6.03 -8.49 -0.61
N ALA A 70 -5.50 -7.57 0.19
CA ALA A 70 -4.26 -6.85 -0.13
C ALA A 70 -3.43 -6.58 1.14
N PRO A 71 -2.12 -6.32 1.01
CA PRO A 71 -1.26 -6.03 2.17
C PRO A 71 -1.62 -4.74 2.90
N THR A 72 -2.10 -3.73 2.18
CA THR A 72 -2.36 -2.38 2.71
C THR A 72 -3.80 -1.92 2.45
N GLY A 73 -4.31 -0.98 3.27
CA GLY A 73 -5.64 -0.38 3.09
C GLY A 73 -5.80 0.28 1.72
N ARG A 74 -4.76 0.96 1.25
CA ARG A 74 -4.76 1.60 -0.07
C ARG A 74 -4.87 0.58 -1.20
N ALA A 75 -4.07 -0.48 -1.18
CA ALA A 75 -4.14 -1.54 -2.18
C ALA A 75 -5.51 -2.25 -2.16
N ALA A 76 -6.06 -2.51 -0.97
CA ALA A 76 -7.39 -3.09 -0.82
C ALA A 76 -8.47 -2.18 -1.45
N LYS A 77 -8.38 -0.86 -1.23
CA LYS A 77 -9.30 0.11 -1.83
C LYS A 77 -9.20 0.13 -3.36
N VAL A 78 -8.00 0.19 -3.91
CA VAL A 78 -7.78 0.15 -5.37
C VAL A 78 -8.36 -1.14 -5.96
N LEU A 79 -8.12 -2.28 -5.30
CA LEU A 79 -8.66 -3.58 -5.71
C LEU A 79 -10.18 -3.60 -5.66
N SER A 80 -10.80 -3.05 -4.58
CA SER A 80 -12.25 -2.94 -4.45
C SER A 80 -12.86 -2.12 -5.59
N ASN A 81 -12.30 -0.94 -5.87
CA ASN A 81 -12.82 -0.06 -6.91
C ASN A 81 -12.75 -0.68 -8.32
N ARG A 82 -11.68 -1.41 -8.61
CA ARG A 82 -11.48 -2.06 -9.92
C ARG A 82 -12.31 -3.32 -10.12
N SER A 83 -12.51 -4.09 -9.06
CA SER A 83 -13.28 -5.34 -9.12
C SER A 83 -14.78 -5.14 -8.92
N LEU A 84 -15.20 -3.99 -8.37
CA LEU A 84 -16.56 -3.71 -7.89
C LEU A 84 -17.01 -4.71 -6.81
N GLN A 85 -16.06 -5.30 -6.09
CA GLN A 85 -16.27 -6.21 -4.97
C GLN A 85 -15.38 -5.75 -3.80
N GLN A 86 -15.89 -5.81 -2.58
CA GLN A 86 -15.17 -5.42 -1.38
C GLN A 86 -13.89 -6.23 -1.21
N ALA A 87 -12.77 -5.55 -1.02
CA ALA A 87 -11.47 -6.12 -0.68
C ALA A 87 -11.04 -5.66 0.72
N TYR A 88 -10.26 -6.50 1.41
CA TYR A 88 -9.81 -6.26 2.78
C TYR A 88 -8.29 -6.27 2.86
N THR A 89 -7.72 -5.66 3.90
CA THR A 89 -6.32 -5.94 4.20
C THR A 89 -6.16 -7.36 4.74
N ILE A 90 -4.97 -7.96 4.54
CA ILE A 90 -4.65 -9.28 5.10
C ILE A 90 -4.97 -9.28 6.60
N HIS A 91 -4.49 -8.29 7.35
CA HIS A 91 -4.72 -8.19 8.79
C HIS A 91 -6.20 -8.17 9.16
N LYS A 92 -7.01 -7.35 8.50
CA LYS A 92 -8.45 -7.27 8.73
C LYS A 92 -9.18 -8.58 8.43
N LYS A 93 -8.72 -9.31 7.42
CA LYS A 93 -9.35 -10.57 7.01
C LYS A 93 -9.03 -11.72 7.94
N ILE A 94 -7.75 -11.90 8.31
CA ILE A 94 -7.32 -13.12 8.98
C ILE A 94 -7.19 -13.00 10.50
N TYR A 95 -7.09 -11.78 11.07
CA TYR A 95 -6.95 -11.59 12.50
C TYR A 95 -8.17 -10.93 13.14
N TYR A 96 -8.36 -11.22 14.43
CA TYR A 96 -9.15 -10.41 15.36
C TYR A 96 -8.27 -9.95 16.53
N THR A 97 -8.67 -8.85 17.14
CA THR A 97 -7.99 -8.34 18.33
C THR A 97 -8.48 -9.08 19.57
N GLN A 98 -7.55 -9.59 20.36
CA GLN A 98 -7.83 -10.14 21.69
C GLN A 98 -7.16 -9.29 22.75
N ILE A 99 -7.93 -8.86 23.74
CA ILE A 99 -7.45 -8.11 24.90
C ILE A 99 -7.33 -9.09 26.05
N ASP A 100 -6.14 -9.22 26.64
CA ASP A 100 -5.94 -10.04 27.83
C ASP A 100 -6.36 -9.30 29.11
N ASN A 101 -6.32 -10.00 30.25
CA ASN A 101 -6.67 -9.44 31.56
C ASN A 101 -5.77 -8.28 32.00
N TYR A 102 -4.64 -8.08 31.33
CA TYR A 102 -3.68 -6.99 31.56
C TYR A 102 -3.76 -5.89 30.51
N SER A 103 -4.86 -5.88 29.71
CA SER A 103 -5.10 -4.95 28.59
C SER A 103 -4.00 -5.00 27.51
N ASN A 104 -3.28 -6.14 27.37
CA ASN A 104 -2.43 -6.34 26.21
C ASN A 104 -3.32 -6.70 25.02
N ILE A 105 -3.18 -5.93 23.94
CA ILE A 105 -3.82 -6.23 22.68
C ILE A 105 -2.91 -7.18 21.90
N SER A 106 -3.43 -8.35 21.55
CA SER A 106 -2.76 -9.33 20.69
C SER A 106 -3.64 -9.65 19.49
N LEU A 107 -3.00 -9.92 18.36
CA LEU A 107 -3.68 -10.44 17.18
C LEU A 107 -3.81 -11.95 17.30
N LYS A 108 -5.01 -12.45 17.08
CA LYS A 108 -5.30 -13.88 17.00
C LYS A 108 -5.86 -14.21 15.64
N LEU A 109 -5.44 -15.32 15.11
CA LEU A 109 -5.92 -15.82 13.83
C LEU A 109 -7.40 -16.20 13.94
N LYS A 110 -8.21 -15.70 12.98
CA LYS A 110 -9.62 -16.08 12.87
C LYS A 110 -9.76 -17.53 12.40
N GLU A 111 -10.82 -18.18 12.81
CA GLU A 111 -11.24 -19.43 12.19
C GLU A 111 -11.75 -19.18 10.77
N ASN A 112 -11.26 -19.95 9.80
CA ASN A 112 -11.76 -19.84 8.43
C ASN A 112 -12.92 -20.82 8.18
N LYS A 113 -14.12 -20.30 8.11
CA LYS A 113 -15.35 -21.06 7.84
C LYS A 113 -15.71 -21.14 6.36
N ASN A 114 -14.88 -20.58 5.47
CA ASN A 114 -15.14 -20.59 4.05
C ASN A 114 -14.81 -21.94 3.41
N HIS A 115 -15.62 -22.31 2.41
CA HIS A 115 -15.48 -23.53 1.63
C HIS A 115 -15.45 -23.18 0.15
N HIS A 116 -14.65 -23.91 -0.65
CA HIS A 116 -14.55 -23.72 -2.10
C HIS A 116 -14.33 -22.25 -2.51
N THR A 117 -13.47 -21.55 -1.76
CA THR A 117 -13.24 -20.13 -1.91
C THR A 117 -11.86 -19.86 -2.54
N ILE A 118 -11.83 -18.99 -3.53
CA ILE A 118 -10.59 -18.50 -4.15
C ILE A 118 -10.19 -17.19 -3.46
N TYR A 119 -9.08 -17.23 -2.73
CA TYR A 119 -8.48 -16.03 -2.12
C TYR A 119 -7.56 -15.38 -3.13
N ILE A 120 -7.86 -14.16 -3.55
CA ILE A 120 -7.04 -13.37 -4.47
C ILE A 120 -6.32 -12.30 -3.65
N VAL A 121 -5.00 -12.37 -3.62
CA VAL A 121 -4.13 -11.45 -2.89
C VAL A 121 -3.39 -10.58 -3.88
N ASP A 122 -3.79 -9.33 -3.99
CA ASP A 122 -3.11 -8.36 -4.86
C ASP A 122 -1.94 -7.69 -4.13
N GLU A 123 -0.98 -7.16 -4.88
CA GLU A 123 0.27 -6.56 -4.37
C GLU A 123 1.03 -7.51 -3.40
N ALA A 124 1.02 -8.81 -3.68
CA ALA A 124 1.68 -9.81 -2.84
C ALA A 124 3.20 -9.59 -2.71
N SER A 125 3.82 -8.83 -3.62
CA SER A 125 5.22 -8.39 -3.53
C SER A 125 5.56 -7.66 -2.23
N MET A 126 4.57 -7.06 -1.57
CA MET A 126 4.73 -6.31 -0.32
C MET A 126 4.65 -7.18 0.95
N ILE A 127 4.33 -8.47 0.84
CA ILE A 127 4.19 -9.34 2.01
C ILE A 127 5.58 -9.75 2.50
N GLY A 128 5.92 -9.32 3.72
CA GLY A 128 7.17 -9.67 4.38
C GLY A 128 7.15 -11.08 4.99
N GLU A 129 8.32 -11.57 5.32
CA GLU A 129 8.48 -12.83 6.05
C GLU A 129 8.59 -12.61 7.57
N SER A 130 9.23 -11.51 7.96
CA SER A 130 9.64 -11.25 9.35
C SER A 130 8.48 -11.07 10.33
N ASP A 131 7.32 -10.64 9.85
CA ASP A 131 6.12 -10.41 10.66
C ASP A 131 5.20 -11.65 10.80
N GLY A 132 5.56 -12.76 10.14
CA GLY A 132 4.78 -14.00 10.18
C GLY A 132 3.48 -13.98 9.37
N VAL A 133 3.08 -12.84 8.82
CA VAL A 133 1.79 -12.65 8.13
C VAL A 133 1.63 -13.60 6.95
N LEU A 134 2.71 -13.90 6.21
CA LEU A 134 2.68 -14.85 5.10
C LEU A 134 2.28 -16.25 5.57
N ASN A 135 2.85 -16.73 6.68
CA ASN A 135 2.53 -18.03 7.25
C ASN A 135 1.08 -18.09 7.73
N ASP A 136 0.66 -17.08 8.46
CA ASP A 136 -0.69 -17.00 9.02
C ASP A 136 -1.76 -16.92 7.92
N LEU A 137 -1.47 -16.21 6.82
CA LEU A 137 -2.34 -16.15 5.66
C LEU A 137 -2.52 -17.55 5.03
N PHE A 138 -1.43 -18.27 4.79
CA PHE A 138 -1.52 -19.63 4.24
C PHE A 138 -2.23 -20.59 5.19
N TYR A 139 -1.89 -20.53 6.47
CA TYR A 139 -2.56 -21.36 7.47
C TYR A 139 -4.06 -21.08 7.52
N TYR A 140 -4.45 -19.79 7.51
CA TYR A 140 -5.84 -19.37 7.47
C TYR A 140 -6.57 -19.94 6.24
N VAL A 141 -6.00 -19.79 5.04
CA VAL A 141 -6.62 -20.29 3.81
C VAL A 141 -6.77 -21.83 3.85
N LYS A 142 -5.75 -22.55 4.30
CA LYS A 142 -5.73 -24.01 4.39
C LYS A 142 -6.67 -24.57 5.46
N SER A 143 -6.93 -23.83 6.52
CA SER A 143 -7.85 -24.29 7.58
C SER A 143 -9.31 -24.38 7.11
N GLY A 144 -9.66 -23.74 6.01
CA GLY A 144 -10.95 -23.95 5.35
C GLY A 144 -10.94 -25.12 4.36
N VAL A 145 -12.12 -25.50 3.86
CA VAL A 145 -12.28 -26.71 3.01
C VAL A 145 -12.16 -26.36 1.54
N LYS A 146 -11.21 -26.99 0.83
CA LYS A 146 -10.99 -26.82 -0.63
C LYS A 146 -10.81 -25.36 -1.06
N ASN A 147 -10.18 -24.56 -0.22
CA ASN A 147 -9.85 -23.19 -0.54
C ASN A 147 -8.54 -23.13 -1.33
N LYS A 148 -8.40 -22.13 -2.18
CA LYS A 148 -7.20 -21.87 -2.98
C LYS A 148 -6.77 -20.43 -2.85
N ILE A 149 -5.48 -20.15 -3.06
CA ILE A 149 -4.92 -18.80 -3.02
C ILE A 149 -4.23 -18.46 -4.34
N ILE A 150 -4.49 -17.27 -4.84
CA ILE A 150 -3.82 -16.67 -6.00
C ILE A 150 -3.08 -15.43 -5.50
N LEU A 151 -1.75 -15.46 -5.59
CA LEU A 151 -0.87 -14.34 -5.23
C LEU A 151 -0.54 -13.54 -6.49
N LEU A 152 -0.91 -12.28 -6.52
CA LEU A 152 -0.65 -11.36 -7.62
C LEU A 152 0.43 -10.36 -7.23
N GLY A 153 1.39 -10.13 -8.12
CA GLY A 153 2.40 -9.12 -7.84
C GLY A 153 3.32 -8.85 -9.02
N ASP A 154 4.36 -8.12 -8.74
CA ASP A 154 5.39 -7.74 -9.71
C ASP A 154 6.76 -7.76 -9.00
N LYS A 155 7.60 -8.72 -9.36
CA LYS A 155 8.96 -8.89 -8.79
C LYS A 155 9.91 -7.75 -9.10
N ALA A 156 9.60 -6.92 -10.09
CA ALA A 156 10.43 -5.76 -10.43
C ALA A 156 10.16 -4.56 -9.49
N GLN A 157 9.06 -4.58 -8.74
CA GLN A 157 8.76 -3.56 -7.71
C GLN A 157 9.64 -3.74 -6.47
N LEU A 158 9.57 -2.75 -5.58
CA LEU A 158 10.25 -2.80 -4.28
C LEU A 158 9.75 -4.01 -3.47
N PRO A 159 10.66 -4.80 -2.90
CA PRO A 159 10.31 -5.84 -1.94
C PRO A 159 9.86 -5.21 -0.61
N PRO A 160 9.39 -6.03 0.35
CA PRO A 160 9.10 -5.56 1.70
C PRO A 160 10.32 -4.91 2.36
N ILE A 161 10.08 -3.93 3.23
CA ILE A 161 11.15 -3.25 3.96
C ILE A 161 11.99 -4.27 4.74
N GLY A 162 13.31 -4.20 4.56
CA GLY A 162 14.26 -5.13 5.20
C GLY A 162 14.44 -6.47 4.47
N SER A 163 13.80 -6.66 3.31
CA SER A 163 13.97 -7.85 2.48
C SER A 163 14.67 -7.50 1.17
N SER A 164 15.50 -8.42 0.67
CA SER A 164 16.15 -8.29 -0.64
C SER A 164 15.26 -8.75 -1.81
N GLU A 165 14.20 -9.53 -1.52
CA GLU A 165 13.28 -10.08 -2.50
C GLU A 165 11.85 -10.22 -1.97
N SER A 166 10.91 -10.46 -2.89
CA SER A 166 9.51 -10.71 -2.56
C SER A 166 9.27 -12.22 -2.35
N PHE A 167 9.40 -12.70 -1.13
CA PHE A 167 9.25 -14.12 -0.79
C PHE A 167 7.88 -14.68 -1.19
N ALA A 168 6.81 -13.91 -1.06
CA ALA A 168 5.47 -14.33 -1.46
C ALA A 168 5.32 -14.59 -2.98
N LEU A 169 6.22 -14.08 -3.81
CA LEU A 169 6.26 -14.31 -5.25
C LEU A 169 7.35 -15.31 -5.67
N ASN A 170 8.13 -15.86 -4.74
CA ASN A 170 9.19 -16.82 -5.03
C ASN A 170 8.64 -18.27 -4.96
N PRO A 171 8.44 -18.97 -6.09
CA PRO A 171 7.84 -20.31 -6.12
C PRO A 171 8.70 -21.37 -5.42
N GLU A 172 10.03 -21.28 -5.53
CA GLU A 172 10.92 -22.24 -4.86
C GLU A 172 10.89 -22.08 -3.35
N TYR A 173 10.90 -20.84 -2.87
CA TYR A 173 10.76 -20.53 -1.46
C TYR A 173 9.44 -21.07 -0.90
N LEU A 174 8.31 -20.77 -1.55
CA LEU A 174 6.99 -21.23 -1.09
C LEU A 174 6.87 -22.73 -1.10
N LYS A 175 7.39 -23.40 -2.15
CA LYS A 175 7.41 -24.87 -2.27
C LYS A 175 8.18 -25.53 -1.12
N GLN A 176 9.35 -25.00 -0.79
CA GLN A 176 10.16 -25.50 0.33
C GLN A 176 9.49 -25.25 1.68
N LYS A 177 8.91 -24.05 1.86
CA LYS A 177 8.32 -23.62 3.13
C LYS A 177 7.00 -24.35 3.45
N PHE A 178 6.13 -24.52 2.45
CA PHE A 178 4.79 -25.08 2.66
C PHE A 178 4.67 -26.55 2.23
N LEU A 179 5.72 -27.14 1.64
CA LEU A 179 5.78 -28.52 1.17
C LEU A 179 4.62 -28.87 0.21
N GLU A 180 4.23 -27.92 -0.64
CA GLU A 180 3.14 -28.07 -1.60
C GLU A 180 3.59 -27.70 -3.02
N PRO A 181 2.95 -28.28 -4.05
CA PRO A 181 3.12 -27.81 -5.42
C PRO A 181 2.68 -26.36 -5.56
N ILE A 182 3.47 -25.58 -6.30
CA ILE A 182 3.18 -24.18 -6.61
C ILE A 182 2.94 -24.06 -8.10
N ALA A 183 1.75 -23.57 -8.48
CA ALA A 183 1.50 -23.15 -9.85
C ALA A 183 2.05 -21.72 -10.05
N TYR A 184 2.78 -21.50 -11.13
CA TYR A 184 3.41 -20.21 -11.43
C TYR A 184 3.16 -19.82 -12.86
N TYR A 185 2.80 -18.57 -13.08
CA TYR A 185 2.72 -17.97 -14.41
C TYR A 185 3.30 -16.55 -14.38
N GLN A 186 4.14 -16.24 -15.37
CA GLN A 186 4.67 -14.89 -15.55
C GLN A 186 4.06 -14.25 -16.78
N LEU A 187 3.34 -13.13 -16.56
CA LEU A 187 2.73 -12.34 -17.62
C LEU A 187 3.73 -11.26 -18.08
N THR A 188 4.28 -11.41 -19.25
CA THR A 188 5.38 -10.57 -19.76
C THR A 188 4.97 -9.65 -20.90
N GLN A 189 3.97 -10.04 -21.70
CA GLN A 189 3.54 -9.29 -22.87
C GLN A 189 2.81 -8.02 -22.48
N VAL A 190 3.37 -6.85 -22.81
CA VAL A 190 2.74 -5.55 -22.64
C VAL A 190 1.61 -5.40 -23.64
N VAL A 191 0.43 -4.95 -23.20
CA VAL A 191 -0.72 -4.74 -24.09
C VAL A 191 -0.49 -3.59 -25.07
N ARG A 192 -1.07 -3.70 -26.28
CA ARG A 192 -0.80 -2.77 -27.39
C ARG A 192 -1.06 -1.30 -27.03
N GLN A 193 -2.14 -0.99 -26.31
CA GLN A 193 -2.46 0.37 -25.85
C GLN A 193 -1.40 0.95 -24.91
N ALA A 194 -0.74 0.09 -24.13
CA ALA A 194 0.32 0.49 -23.22
C ALA A 194 1.65 0.82 -23.95
N LEU A 195 1.83 0.38 -25.21
CA LEU A 195 3.03 0.65 -25.99
C LEU A 195 3.16 2.12 -26.44
N GLU A 196 2.09 2.91 -26.38
CA GLU A 196 2.12 4.33 -26.70
C GLU A 196 2.49 5.19 -25.48
N SER A 197 2.30 4.68 -24.25
CA SER A 197 2.63 5.38 -23.01
C SER A 197 4.13 5.55 -22.82
N GLY A 198 4.58 6.78 -22.64
CA GLY A 198 5.95 7.10 -22.25
C GLY A 198 6.31 6.58 -20.87
N ILE A 199 5.33 6.54 -19.96
CA ILE A 199 5.47 5.97 -18.61
C ILE A 199 5.85 4.50 -18.71
N LEU A 200 5.09 3.71 -19.46
CA LEU A 200 5.32 2.26 -19.57
C LEU A 200 6.55 1.92 -20.40
N LYS A 201 6.90 2.75 -21.40
CA LYS A 201 8.17 2.61 -22.14
C LYS A 201 9.36 2.78 -21.20
N ASN A 202 9.36 3.82 -20.38
CA ASN A 202 10.45 4.07 -19.44
C ASN A 202 10.48 3.03 -18.31
N ALA A 203 9.33 2.58 -17.82
CA ALA A 203 9.25 1.48 -16.85
C ALA A 203 9.83 0.17 -17.43
N ALA A 204 9.54 -0.15 -18.71
CA ALA A 204 10.12 -1.30 -19.40
C ALA A 204 11.64 -1.17 -19.56
N ASN A 205 12.16 0.02 -19.87
CA ASN A 205 13.60 0.29 -19.93
C ASN A 205 14.30 0.04 -18.60
N ILE A 206 13.71 0.52 -17.48
CA ILE A 206 14.27 0.28 -16.14
C ILE A 206 14.28 -1.22 -15.83
N ARG A 207 13.22 -1.94 -16.13
CA ARG A 207 13.15 -3.39 -15.94
C ARG A 207 14.21 -4.14 -16.77
N TRP A 208 14.37 -3.74 -18.03
CA TRP A 208 15.43 -4.31 -18.88
C TRP A 208 16.82 -4.03 -18.29
N ALA A 209 17.04 -2.81 -17.78
CA ALA A 209 18.27 -2.42 -17.10
C ALA A 209 18.53 -3.26 -15.82
N LEU A 210 17.48 -3.52 -15.02
CA LEU A 210 17.53 -4.43 -13.86
C LEU A 210 18.01 -5.84 -14.25
N THR A 211 17.45 -6.38 -15.33
CA THR A 211 17.78 -7.74 -15.79
C THR A 211 19.20 -7.82 -16.35
N ASN A 212 19.66 -6.76 -17.01
CA ASN A 212 20.98 -6.70 -17.66
C ASN A 212 22.06 -6.07 -16.78
N LYS A 213 21.76 -5.76 -15.51
CA LYS A 213 22.70 -5.19 -14.53
C LYS A 213 23.40 -3.91 -15.03
N LEU A 214 22.62 -3.03 -15.66
CA LEU A 214 23.14 -1.72 -16.08
C LEU A 214 23.44 -0.84 -14.87
N GLN A 215 24.37 0.10 -15.05
CA GLN A 215 24.84 0.97 -13.98
C GLN A 215 23.89 2.17 -13.73
N LEU A 216 23.25 2.71 -14.78
CA LEU A 216 22.39 3.87 -14.66
C LEU A 216 21.06 3.66 -15.38
N PRO A 217 19.92 4.02 -14.76
CA PRO A 217 18.63 4.04 -15.44
C PRO A 217 18.58 5.22 -16.41
N ILE A 218 18.20 4.96 -17.65
CA ILE A 218 18.14 5.97 -18.71
C ILE A 218 16.68 6.18 -19.14
N PHE A 219 16.26 7.45 -19.11
CA PHE A 219 14.92 7.86 -19.50
C PHE A 219 14.88 8.47 -20.91
N LYS A 220 13.74 8.29 -21.57
CA LYS A 220 13.38 8.98 -22.81
C LYS A 220 12.23 9.93 -22.52
N THR A 221 12.40 11.20 -22.85
CA THR A 221 11.36 12.23 -22.63
C THR A 221 10.89 12.88 -23.93
N LYS A 222 11.69 12.78 -25.00
CA LYS A 222 11.41 13.43 -26.28
C LYS A 222 10.12 12.90 -26.91
N ASN A 223 9.21 13.80 -27.28
CA ASN A 223 7.91 13.52 -27.89
C ASN A 223 6.95 12.69 -27.00
N LEU A 224 7.13 12.77 -25.67
CA LEU A 224 6.22 12.13 -24.70
C LEU A 224 5.45 13.23 -23.95
N SER A 225 4.11 13.20 -24.06
CA SER A 225 3.25 14.14 -23.37
C SER A 225 3.00 13.74 -21.90
N ASP A 226 3.06 12.43 -21.64
CA ASP A 226 2.79 11.79 -20.34
C ASP A 226 4.01 11.63 -19.44
N PHE A 227 5.23 11.95 -19.96
CA PHE A 227 6.48 11.74 -19.23
C PHE A 227 7.44 12.94 -19.43
N LYS A 228 7.60 13.77 -18.40
CA LYS A 228 8.31 15.04 -18.48
C LYS A 228 9.41 15.14 -17.43
N ARG A 229 10.52 15.82 -17.78
CA ARG A 229 11.51 16.33 -16.85
C ARG A 229 11.16 17.78 -16.52
N ILE A 230 11.27 18.17 -15.25
CA ILE A 230 11.17 19.56 -14.82
C ILE A 230 12.31 19.90 -13.87
N GLU A 231 12.73 21.14 -13.91
CA GLU A 231 13.71 21.66 -12.97
C GLU A 231 13.06 22.02 -11.63
N SER A 232 13.88 22.14 -10.59
CA SER A 232 13.37 22.47 -9.24
C SER A 232 12.65 23.82 -9.20
N ILE A 233 13.04 24.77 -10.06
CA ILE A 233 12.41 26.08 -10.12
C ILE A 233 10.96 26.03 -10.62
N ASP A 234 10.66 25.08 -11.51
CA ASP A 234 9.31 24.93 -12.11
C ASP A 234 8.40 24.04 -11.28
N PHE A 235 8.93 23.40 -10.23
CA PHE A 235 8.21 22.41 -9.43
C PHE A 235 6.98 23.00 -8.75
N GLU A 236 7.12 24.14 -8.07
CA GLU A 236 6.03 24.78 -7.32
C GLU A 236 4.86 25.13 -8.23
N GLU A 237 5.13 25.84 -9.32
CA GLU A 237 4.08 26.27 -10.26
C GLU A 237 3.40 25.09 -10.94
N THR A 238 4.20 24.08 -11.37
CA THR A 238 3.67 22.88 -12.02
C THR A 238 2.79 22.08 -11.06
N LEU A 239 3.22 21.89 -9.81
CA LEU A 239 2.46 21.16 -8.81
C LEU A 239 1.16 21.91 -8.43
N ALA A 240 1.24 23.22 -8.21
CA ALA A 240 0.08 24.05 -7.94
C ALA A 240 -0.93 24.04 -9.10
N SER A 241 -0.46 24.08 -10.35
CA SER A 241 -1.30 23.94 -11.54
C SER A 241 -2.02 22.60 -11.56
N LYS A 242 -1.31 21.49 -11.27
CA LYS A 242 -1.92 20.15 -11.25
C LYS A 242 -2.93 19.97 -10.13
N TYR A 243 -2.70 20.56 -8.95
CA TYR A 243 -3.71 20.56 -7.88
C TYR A 243 -4.97 21.33 -8.26
N ARG A 244 -4.86 22.48 -8.98
CA ARG A 244 -6.01 23.24 -9.46
C ARG A 244 -6.78 22.50 -10.57
N GLU A 245 -6.06 21.80 -11.46
CA GLU A 245 -6.63 21.07 -12.59
C GLU A 245 -7.37 19.79 -12.16
N LEU A 246 -6.76 19.00 -11.28
CA LEU A 246 -7.16 17.62 -10.99
C LEU A 246 -7.67 17.42 -9.56
N GLY A 247 -7.42 18.36 -8.69
CA GLY A 247 -7.64 18.22 -7.24
C GLY A 247 -6.52 17.46 -6.54
N GLU A 248 -6.43 17.69 -5.24
CA GLU A 248 -5.35 17.18 -4.39
C GLU A 248 -5.31 15.64 -4.26
N LYS A 249 -6.42 14.96 -4.59
CA LYS A 249 -6.55 13.48 -4.49
C LYS A 249 -5.83 12.76 -5.64
N GLU A 250 -5.72 13.42 -6.79
CA GLU A 250 -5.24 12.84 -8.04
C GLU A 250 -3.74 13.09 -8.27
N VAL A 251 -3.08 13.82 -7.37
CA VAL A 251 -1.67 14.21 -7.50
C VAL A 251 -0.90 13.85 -6.26
N VAL A 252 0.27 13.25 -6.43
CA VAL A 252 1.17 12.87 -5.33
C VAL A 252 2.63 13.18 -5.68
N VAL A 253 3.42 13.50 -4.65
CA VAL A 253 4.88 13.58 -4.77
C VAL A 253 5.49 12.32 -4.13
N VAL A 254 6.28 11.59 -4.90
CA VAL A 254 6.98 10.37 -4.43
C VAL A 254 8.44 10.71 -4.13
N THR A 255 8.87 10.35 -2.92
CA THR A 255 10.22 10.58 -2.40
C THR A 255 10.89 9.26 -2.02
N ARG A 256 12.20 9.30 -1.82
CA ARG A 256 12.96 8.15 -1.32
C ARG A 256 12.97 8.09 0.20
N SER A 257 13.09 9.25 0.85
CA SER A 257 13.23 9.34 2.30
C SER A 257 11.98 9.89 3.00
N ASN A 258 11.75 9.47 4.26
CA ASN A 258 10.71 10.07 5.10
C ASN A 258 11.02 11.53 5.43
N PHE A 259 12.30 11.89 5.50
CA PHE A 259 12.73 13.26 5.74
C PHE A 259 12.30 14.19 4.61
N ALA A 260 12.62 13.84 3.36
CA ALA A 260 12.19 14.61 2.19
C ALA A 260 10.65 14.68 2.08
N ALA A 261 9.95 13.56 2.33
CA ALA A 261 8.49 13.55 2.35
C ALA A 261 7.91 14.54 3.37
N ASN A 262 8.47 14.58 4.58
CA ASN A 262 8.01 15.52 5.61
C ASN A 262 8.29 16.99 5.24
N GLN A 263 9.49 17.29 4.75
CA GLN A 263 9.84 18.65 4.31
C GLN A 263 8.92 19.11 3.18
N LEU A 264 8.69 18.26 2.17
CA LEU A 264 7.80 18.58 1.07
C LEU A 264 6.35 18.72 1.50
N ASN A 265 5.85 17.90 2.42
CA ASN A 265 4.51 18.06 2.95
C ASN A 265 4.31 19.43 3.62
N GLN A 266 5.28 19.88 4.43
CA GLN A 266 5.24 21.21 5.05
C GLN A 266 5.33 22.32 3.99
N TYR A 267 6.23 22.17 3.01
CA TYR A 267 6.36 23.11 1.91
C TYR A 267 5.07 23.24 1.10
N ILE A 268 4.48 22.09 0.69
CA ILE A 268 3.24 22.05 -0.07
C ILE A 268 2.10 22.72 0.72
N ARG A 269 1.96 22.40 2.01
CA ARG A 269 0.92 23.01 2.84
C ARG A 269 1.05 24.52 2.93
N ASN A 270 2.25 25.00 3.26
CA ASN A 270 2.46 26.41 3.56
C ASN A 270 2.53 27.29 2.31
N ARG A 271 3.16 26.80 1.20
CA ARG A 271 3.43 27.60 0.02
C ARG A 271 2.41 27.39 -1.10
N ILE A 272 1.94 26.16 -1.29
CA ILE A 272 1.07 25.82 -2.42
C ILE A 272 -0.40 25.83 -2.02
N LEU A 273 -0.71 25.30 -0.83
CA LEU A 273 -2.08 25.21 -0.33
C LEU A 273 -2.45 26.33 0.65
N GLU A 274 -1.49 27.20 0.97
CA GLU A 274 -1.65 28.38 1.85
C GLU A 274 -2.33 28.07 3.19
N LYS A 275 -1.99 26.89 3.77
CA LYS A 275 -2.54 26.43 5.05
C LYS A 275 -1.67 26.89 6.19
N GLU A 276 -2.26 27.63 7.14
CA GLU A 276 -1.55 28.22 8.29
C GLU A 276 -1.76 27.41 9.58
N ASN A 277 -2.87 26.70 9.72
CA ASN A 277 -3.17 25.92 10.91
C ASN A 277 -2.29 24.66 10.98
N ILE A 278 -2.16 24.05 12.16
CA ILE A 278 -1.45 22.79 12.35
C ILE A 278 -2.08 21.68 11.51
N ILE A 279 -3.42 21.62 11.51
CA ILE A 279 -4.27 20.75 10.69
C ILE A 279 -5.53 21.51 10.29
N ASP A 280 -6.18 21.12 9.20
CA ASP A 280 -7.40 21.74 8.70
C ASP A 280 -8.51 20.72 8.44
N ILE A 281 -9.76 21.17 8.53
CA ILE A 281 -10.92 20.37 8.12
C ILE A 281 -10.82 20.09 6.61
N GLY A 282 -11.15 18.86 6.21
CA GLY A 282 -11.01 18.34 4.84
C GLY A 282 -9.59 17.86 4.52
N GLU A 283 -8.62 18.06 5.41
CA GLU A 283 -7.26 17.59 5.20
C GLU A 283 -7.16 16.07 5.34
N LYS A 284 -6.35 15.47 4.48
CA LYS A 284 -6.10 14.03 4.48
C LYS A 284 -4.76 13.72 5.12
N LEU A 285 -4.82 12.98 6.20
CA LEU A 285 -3.68 12.41 6.88
C LEU A 285 -3.57 10.91 6.55
N MET A 286 -2.42 10.31 6.80
CA MET A 286 -2.19 8.88 6.67
C MET A 286 -1.76 8.31 8.01
N SER A 287 -2.43 7.24 8.45
CA SER A 287 -1.97 6.46 9.59
C SER A 287 -0.62 5.82 9.30
N ILE A 288 0.32 5.91 10.23
CA ILE A 288 1.68 5.37 10.05
C ILE A 288 1.93 4.08 10.83
N ARG A 289 0.98 3.69 11.68
CA ARG A 289 0.98 2.42 12.44
C ARG A 289 -0.42 1.84 12.53
N ASN A 290 -0.50 0.51 12.72
CA ASN A 290 -1.76 -0.11 13.10
C ASN A 290 -2.18 0.40 14.48
N ASN A 291 -3.43 0.79 14.61
CA ASN A 291 -4.03 1.23 15.87
C ASN A 291 -5.27 0.39 16.17
N TYR A 292 -5.20 -0.39 17.24
CA TYR A 292 -6.22 -1.35 17.64
C TYR A 292 -7.18 -0.81 18.73
N TYR A 293 -6.96 0.41 19.17
CA TYR A 293 -7.76 1.08 20.19
C TYR A 293 -9.00 1.75 19.58
N TRP A 294 -8.78 2.54 18.52
CA TRP A 294 -9.85 3.23 17.82
C TRP A 294 -10.56 2.26 16.89
N LYS A 295 -11.84 1.98 17.20
CA LYS A 295 -12.65 1.06 16.41
C LYS A 295 -13.34 1.79 15.28
N THR A 296 -13.37 1.18 14.12
CA THR A 296 -14.19 1.61 13.00
C THR A 296 -15.51 0.84 13.02
N GLU A 297 -16.61 1.46 12.60
CA GLU A 297 -17.90 0.77 12.41
C GLU A 297 -17.93 -0.06 11.13
N ASP A 298 -16.79 -0.35 10.54
CA ASP A 298 -16.70 -1.18 9.36
C ASP A 298 -16.98 -2.65 9.76
N GLU A 299 -17.96 -3.27 9.14
CA GLU A 299 -18.41 -4.65 9.41
C GLU A 299 -17.26 -5.68 9.44
N TYR A 300 -16.11 -5.33 8.87
CA TYR A 300 -14.98 -6.23 8.66
C TYR A 300 -13.68 -5.81 9.35
N SER A 301 -13.67 -4.66 10.02
CA SER A 301 -12.47 -4.15 10.68
C SER A 301 -12.81 -3.37 11.94
N ASP A 302 -12.22 -3.82 13.02
CA ASP A 302 -12.30 -3.19 14.34
C ASP A 302 -11.07 -2.34 14.68
N PHE A 303 -10.20 -2.01 13.71
CA PHE A 303 -9.00 -1.21 13.93
C PHE A 303 -8.60 -0.36 12.70
N ILE A 304 -7.75 0.66 12.91
CA ILE A 304 -7.17 1.50 11.87
C ILE A 304 -5.80 0.94 11.47
N ALA A 305 -5.65 0.56 10.19
CA ALA A 305 -4.40 -0.01 9.69
C ALA A 305 -3.38 1.06 9.29
N SER A 306 -2.09 0.70 9.31
CA SER A 306 -1.04 1.52 8.69
C SER A 306 -1.31 1.72 7.20
N GLY A 307 -1.21 2.98 6.74
CA GLY A 307 -1.55 3.37 5.36
C GLY A 307 -3.02 3.79 5.16
N ASP A 308 -3.89 3.59 6.15
CA ASP A 308 -5.27 4.10 6.07
C ASP A 308 -5.28 5.62 5.99
N ILE A 309 -6.16 6.17 5.16
CA ILE A 309 -6.34 7.60 4.97
C ILE A 309 -7.43 8.12 5.91
N ILE A 310 -7.10 9.19 6.61
CA ILE A 310 -7.92 9.83 7.62
C ILE A 310 -8.29 11.21 7.07
N GLU A 311 -9.54 11.42 6.73
CA GLU A 311 -10.06 12.71 6.28
C GLU A 311 -10.72 13.42 7.45
N ILE A 312 -10.16 14.55 7.89
CA ILE A 312 -10.65 15.34 9.02
C ILE A 312 -12.00 15.98 8.64
N THR A 313 -13.05 15.64 9.36
CA THR A 313 -14.39 16.24 9.18
C THR A 313 -14.68 17.35 10.19
N ASN A 314 -14.11 17.25 11.40
CA ASN A 314 -14.21 18.28 12.43
C ASN A 314 -13.00 18.27 13.36
N ILE A 315 -12.70 19.41 14.01
CA ILE A 315 -11.65 19.56 15.01
C ILE A 315 -12.30 20.11 16.27
N PHE A 316 -12.32 19.30 17.33
CA PHE A 316 -12.97 19.67 18.59
C PHE A 316 -12.07 20.48 19.49
N SER A 317 -10.80 20.04 19.66
CA SER A 317 -9.84 20.70 20.55
C SER A 317 -8.39 20.34 20.22
N TYR A 318 -7.50 21.23 20.62
CA TYR A 318 -6.07 20.98 20.73
C TYR A 318 -5.69 20.88 22.20
N GLU A 319 -4.85 19.91 22.54
CA GLU A 319 -4.42 19.67 23.91
C GLU A 319 -2.91 19.44 23.99
N GLU A 320 -2.26 20.07 24.97
CA GLU A 320 -0.88 19.74 25.34
C GLU A 320 -0.91 18.95 26.65
N LYS A 321 -0.51 17.68 26.60
CA LYS A 321 -0.43 16.78 27.76
C LYS A 321 0.80 15.90 27.66
N PHE A 322 1.40 15.62 28.80
CA PHE A 322 2.56 14.72 28.89
C PHE A 322 3.75 15.17 28.03
N ASN A 323 3.90 16.48 27.76
CA ASN A 323 4.85 17.09 26.81
C ASN A 323 4.66 16.66 25.35
N PHE A 324 3.44 16.31 24.97
CA PHE A 324 3.03 16.01 23.60
C PHE A 324 1.80 16.82 23.23
N HIS A 325 1.64 17.05 21.95
CA HIS A 325 0.52 17.80 21.38
C HIS A 325 -0.47 16.85 20.72
N PHE A 326 -1.73 17.00 21.03
CA PHE A 326 -2.83 16.18 20.52
C PHE A 326 -3.92 17.04 19.91
N ALA A 327 -4.67 16.46 19.01
CA ALA A 327 -5.95 17.01 18.58
C ALA A 327 -7.04 15.95 18.72
N ASN A 328 -8.18 16.33 19.32
CA ASN A 328 -9.39 15.53 19.27
C ASN A 328 -10.16 15.95 18.02
N ILE A 329 -10.41 15.00 17.15
CA ILE A 329 -11.01 15.23 15.85
C ILE A 329 -12.14 14.25 15.58
N GLU A 330 -13.01 14.62 14.65
CA GLU A 330 -13.88 13.69 13.95
C GLU A 330 -13.31 13.47 12.56
N ALA A 331 -13.26 12.22 12.11
CA ALA A 331 -12.65 11.89 10.82
C ALA A 331 -13.31 10.69 10.15
N LYS A 332 -13.25 10.66 8.82
CA LYS A 332 -13.60 9.52 7.98
C LYS A 332 -12.35 8.70 7.66
N ILE A 333 -12.46 7.39 7.84
CA ILE A 333 -11.36 6.47 7.55
C ILE A 333 -11.60 5.82 6.18
N ASN A 334 -10.65 5.95 5.26
CA ASN A 334 -10.73 5.37 3.90
C ASN A 334 -12.03 5.72 3.14
N GLU A 335 -12.53 6.96 3.34
CA GLU A 335 -13.81 7.44 2.74
C GLU A 335 -15.04 6.67 3.24
N SER A 336 -14.99 6.14 4.48
CA SER A 336 -16.16 5.57 5.14
C SER A 336 -17.30 6.59 5.18
N GLN A 337 -18.53 6.10 5.20
CA GLN A 337 -19.70 7.00 5.30
C GLN A 337 -19.86 7.56 6.71
N THR A 338 -19.53 6.76 7.73
CA THR A 338 -19.65 7.13 9.14
C THR A 338 -18.33 7.71 9.64
N PRO A 339 -18.28 8.97 10.08
CA PRO A 339 -17.12 9.53 10.74
C PRO A 339 -17.00 8.97 12.16
N ILE A 340 -15.78 8.92 12.69
CA ILE A 340 -15.49 8.50 14.06
C ILE A 340 -14.73 9.60 14.81
N GLU A 341 -14.99 9.71 16.12
CA GLU A 341 -14.21 10.58 17.00
C GLU A 341 -12.93 9.84 17.43
N LEU A 342 -11.79 10.54 17.33
CA LEU A 342 -10.49 9.99 17.72
C LEU A 342 -9.49 11.08 18.11
N THR A 343 -8.45 10.67 18.80
CA THR A 343 -7.33 11.55 19.15
C THR A 343 -6.13 11.25 18.27
N ILE A 344 -5.57 12.27 17.62
CA ILE A 344 -4.33 12.18 16.86
C ILE A 344 -3.17 12.84 17.62
N MET A 345 -1.96 12.33 17.38
CA MET A 345 -0.72 12.90 17.91
C MET A 345 -0.12 13.84 16.87
N LEU A 346 -0.08 15.13 17.18
CA LEU A 346 0.39 16.18 16.27
C LEU A 346 1.92 16.17 16.11
N ASP A 347 2.67 15.78 17.16
CA ASP A 347 4.14 15.70 17.11
C ASP A 347 4.62 14.81 15.96
N THR A 348 3.89 13.77 15.60
CA THR A 348 4.26 12.87 14.52
C THR A 348 4.21 13.53 13.14
N LEU A 349 3.45 14.62 12.95
CA LEU A 349 3.38 15.36 11.69
C LEU A 349 4.74 16.00 11.30
N SER A 350 5.53 16.42 12.30
CA SER A 350 6.85 17.02 12.10
C SER A 350 8.02 16.06 12.36
N GLU A 351 7.75 14.85 12.89
CA GLU A 351 8.79 13.86 13.20
C GLU A 351 9.59 13.48 11.94
N LYS A 352 10.93 13.47 12.03
CA LYS A 352 11.81 13.13 10.89
C LYS A 352 11.76 11.66 10.52
N GLN A 353 11.47 10.79 11.48
CA GLN A 353 11.37 9.35 11.30
C GLN A 353 10.00 8.93 10.76
N ALA A 354 9.88 7.66 10.41
CA ALA A 354 8.63 7.08 9.91
C ALA A 354 7.51 7.15 10.95
N HIS A 355 7.83 7.00 12.23
CA HIS A 355 6.94 7.04 13.40
C HIS A 355 7.67 7.65 14.59
N LEU A 356 6.99 7.81 15.72
CA LEU A 356 7.59 8.27 16.96
C LEU A 356 8.76 7.37 17.37
N SER A 357 9.88 7.95 17.83
CA SER A 357 11.03 7.16 18.29
C SER A 357 10.68 6.33 19.54
N GLN A 358 11.39 5.22 19.74
CA GLN A 358 11.19 4.37 20.93
C GLN A 358 11.41 5.15 22.24
N GLU A 359 12.35 6.10 22.24
CA GLU A 359 12.63 6.96 23.40
C GLU A 359 11.42 7.86 23.71
N ARG A 360 10.82 8.48 22.70
CA ARG A 360 9.65 9.33 22.85
C ARG A 360 8.41 8.51 23.23
N GLU A 361 8.24 7.31 22.69
CA GLU A 361 7.15 6.39 23.10
C GLU A 361 7.29 5.99 24.57
N ARG A 362 8.51 5.73 25.02
CA ARG A 362 8.81 5.42 26.42
C ARG A 362 8.55 6.63 27.31
N GLU A 363 8.98 7.82 26.90
CA GLU A 363 8.68 9.08 27.61
C GLU A 363 7.17 9.26 27.84
N LEU A 364 6.37 9.10 26.77
CA LEU A 364 4.92 9.20 26.86
C LEU A 364 4.37 8.17 27.86
N TYR A 365 4.79 6.92 27.74
CA TYR A 365 4.38 5.84 28.65
C TYR A 365 4.69 6.19 30.12
N GLU A 366 5.93 6.61 30.42
CA GLU A 366 6.37 6.94 31.79
C GLU A 366 5.59 8.13 32.39
N LYS A 367 5.26 9.14 31.57
CA LYS A 367 4.49 10.29 32.03
C LYS A 367 3.03 9.95 32.30
N ILE A 368 2.39 9.16 31.45
CA ILE A 368 1.03 8.69 31.71
C ILE A 368 1.00 7.75 32.90
N PHE A 369 2.01 6.87 33.05
CA PHE A 369 2.14 6.00 34.23
C PHE A 369 2.25 6.81 35.52
N ALA A 370 3.11 7.84 35.56
CA ALA A 370 3.26 8.72 36.70
C ALA A 370 1.98 9.52 37.02
N HIS A 371 1.18 9.82 36.00
CA HIS A 371 -0.13 10.46 36.20
C HIS A 371 -1.08 9.54 36.97
N TYR A 372 -1.26 8.30 36.55
CA TYR A 372 -2.15 7.34 37.22
C TYR A 372 -1.60 6.85 38.57
N GLN A 373 -0.28 6.91 38.78
CA GLN A 373 0.36 6.52 40.05
C GLN A 373 -0.02 7.46 41.21
N LYS A 374 -0.46 8.69 40.90
CA LYS A 374 -0.93 9.62 41.94
C LYS A 374 -2.18 9.13 42.68
N ASP A 375 -3.04 8.42 41.97
CA ASP A 375 -4.36 8.01 42.47
C ASP A 375 -4.42 6.49 42.75
N CYS A 376 -3.40 5.71 42.36
CA CYS A 376 -3.38 4.27 42.52
C CYS A 376 -1.97 3.75 42.81
N ASN A 377 -1.83 2.88 43.83
CA ASN A 377 -0.57 2.25 44.20
C ASN A 377 -0.36 0.84 43.57
N ASN A 378 -1.38 0.29 42.93
CA ASN A 378 -1.31 -1.04 42.31
C ASN A 378 -0.73 -0.92 40.89
N LYS A 379 0.53 -1.33 40.73
CA LYS A 379 1.23 -1.27 39.44
C LYS A 379 0.48 -1.97 38.30
N ALA A 380 -0.16 -3.11 38.55
CA ALA A 380 -0.89 -3.84 37.53
C ALA A 380 -2.11 -3.04 37.00
N LEU A 381 -2.84 -2.38 37.92
CA LEU A 381 -3.95 -1.51 37.54
C LEU A 381 -3.48 -0.26 36.82
N ILE A 382 -2.34 0.31 37.20
CA ILE A 382 -1.77 1.48 36.51
C ILE A 382 -1.36 1.09 35.08
N HIS A 383 -0.67 -0.05 34.89
CA HIS A 383 -0.33 -0.54 33.55
C HIS A 383 -1.56 -0.76 32.66
N LYS A 384 -2.65 -1.27 33.26
CA LYS A 384 -3.92 -1.41 32.55
C LYS A 384 -4.48 -0.05 32.13
N ALA A 385 -4.54 0.91 33.07
CA ALA A 385 -5.04 2.26 32.80
C ALA A 385 -4.23 2.99 31.70
N VAL A 386 -2.89 2.86 31.70
CA VAL A 386 -2.03 3.41 30.63
C VAL A 386 -2.40 2.82 29.26
N LYS A 387 -2.61 1.49 29.18
CA LYS A 387 -2.96 0.83 27.92
C LYS A 387 -4.36 1.19 27.40
N GLU A 388 -5.24 1.57 28.28
CA GLU A 388 -6.61 2.06 27.97
C GLU A 388 -6.68 3.57 27.80
N ASP A 389 -5.58 4.30 27.98
CA ASP A 389 -5.52 5.75 27.89
C ASP A 389 -5.56 6.22 26.42
N LYS A 390 -6.42 7.22 26.13
CA LYS A 390 -6.62 7.75 24.76
C LYS A 390 -5.37 8.46 24.21
N TYR A 391 -4.52 9.04 25.06
CA TYR A 391 -3.30 9.73 24.63
C TYR A 391 -2.18 8.74 24.33
N PHE A 392 -2.08 7.65 25.12
CA PHE A 392 -1.17 6.55 24.79
C PHE A 392 -1.55 5.89 23.47
N ASN A 393 -2.83 5.75 23.22
CA ASN A 393 -3.38 5.16 22.00
C ASN A 393 -3.70 6.20 20.92
N SER A 394 -3.23 7.44 21.05
CA SER A 394 -3.45 8.45 20.02
C SER A 394 -2.89 7.99 18.67
N LEU A 395 -3.62 8.32 17.61
CA LEU A 395 -3.27 7.87 16.29
C LEU A 395 -2.04 8.64 15.79
N GLN A 396 -0.99 7.93 15.43
CA GLN A 396 0.20 8.50 14.81
C GLN A 396 -0.05 8.71 13.32
N VAL A 397 0.11 9.93 12.84
CA VAL A 397 -0.28 10.34 11.48
C VAL A 397 0.80 11.17 10.78
N LYS A 398 0.78 11.17 9.45
CA LYS A 398 1.58 12.03 8.57
C LYS A 398 0.69 12.69 7.53
N PHE A 399 1.12 13.82 6.99
CA PHE A 399 0.51 14.37 5.78
C PHE A 399 0.74 13.43 4.59
N SER A 400 -0.16 13.45 3.61
CA SER A 400 -0.21 12.46 2.52
C SER A 400 0.01 13.04 1.11
N LYS A 401 0.48 14.30 0.99
CA LYS A 401 0.76 14.96 -0.30
C LYS A 401 2.09 14.51 -0.89
N ALA A 402 3.11 14.36 -0.04
CA ALA A 402 4.39 13.75 -0.36
C ALA A 402 4.58 12.50 0.50
N ILE A 403 4.90 11.39 -0.14
CA ILE A 403 5.03 10.07 0.52
C ILE A 403 6.23 9.31 -0.01
N THR A 404 6.77 8.41 0.79
CA THR A 404 7.84 7.52 0.30
C THR A 404 7.29 6.51 -0.69
N CYS A 405 8.15 6.05 -1.61
CA CYS A 405 7.78 5.07 -2.63
C CYS A 405 7.19 3.77 -2.01
N HIS A 406 7.72 3.30 -0.87
CA HIS A 406 7.13 2.16 -0.14
C HIS A 406 5.67 2.42 0.28
N LYS A 407 5.37 3.63 0.75
CA LYS A 407 4.00 4.02 1.11
C LYS A 407 3.11 4.30 -0.11
N ALA A 408 3.72 4.51 -1.28
CA ALA A 408 3.01 4.66 -2.54
C ALA A 408 2.62 3.32 -3.18
N GLN A 409 3.24 2.20 -2.75
CA GLN A 409 2.89 0.88 -3.24
C GLN A 409 1.39 0.57 -3.00
N GLY A 410 0.78 -0.11 -3.96
CA GLY A 410 -0.66 -0.41 -3.95
C GLY A 410 -1.57 0.79 -4.21
N GLY A 411 -1.03 2.00 -4.37
CA GLY A 411 -1.76 3.19 -4.80
C GLY A 411 -1.51 3.54 -6.25
N ASP A 412 -2.42 4.32 -6.83
CA ASP A 412 -2.25 4.94 -8.14
C ASP A 412 -2.82 6.37 -8.15
N TRP A 413 -2.25 7.23 -8.95
CA TRP A 413 -2.65 8.64 -9.10
C TRP A 413 -2.65 9.02 -10.57
N HIS A 414 -3.48 10.00 -10.91
CA HIS A 414 -3.45 10.58 -12.25
C HIS A 414 -2.07 11.13 -12.59
N THR A 415 -1.50 11.95 -11.68
CA THR A 415 -0.20 12.60 -11.84
C THR A 415 0.73 12.29 -10.68
N VAL A 416 1.94 11.86 -10.99
CA VAL A 416 3.00 11.56 -10.01
C VAL A 416 4.22 12.46 -10.28
N PHE A 417 4.65 13.19 -9.26
CA PHE A 417 5.94 13.85 -9.23
C PHE A 417 6.95 12.95 -8.54
N ILE A 418 8.07 12.67 -9.17
CA ILE A 418 9.14 11.83 -8.61
C ILE A 418 10.33 12.73 -8.31
N LEU A 419 10.64 12.91 -7.02
CA LEU A 419 11.78 13.70 -6.59
C LEU A 419 13.04 12.85 -6.57
N ASN A 420 14.06 13.27 -7.31
CA ASN A 420 15.38 12.66 -7.21
C ASN A 420 16.14 13.21 -5.98
N GLU A 421 16.58 12.29 -5.12
CA GLU A 421 17.38 12.57 -3.92
C GLU A 421 18.80 11.99 -4.04
N VAL A 422 19.17 11.46 -5.21
CA VAL A 422 20.38 10.66 -5.40
C VAL A 422 21.21 11.24 -6.55
N GLN A 423 22.53 11.31 -6.38
CA GLN A 423 23.44 11.63 -7.48
C GLN A 423 23.56 10.43 -8.43
N ALA A 424 23.90 10.68 -9.70
CA ALA A 424 24.02 9.62 -10.71
C ALA A 424 25.03 8.53 -10.29
N SER A 425 26.13 8.91 -9.64
CA SER A 425 27.15 7.99 -9.09
C SER A 425 26.63 7.05 -7.99
N GLU A 426 25.55 7.41 -7.32
CA GLU A 426 24.91 6.60 -6.27
C GLU A 426 23.74 5.77 -6.81
N ALA A 427 23.33 6.02 -8.05
CA ALA A 427 22.20 5.37 -8.69
C ALA A 427 22.51 3.96 -9.21
N GLU A 428 23.76 3.51 -9.12
CA GLU A 428 24.23 2.18 -9.58
C GLU A 428 23.69 0.99 -8.76
N ASN A 429 22.67 1.22 -7.94
CA ASN A 429 22.15 0.22 -7.02
C ASN A 429 20.85 -0.41 -7.56
N HIS A 430 20.78 -1.73 -7.52
CA HIS A 430 19.61 -2.53 -7.90
C HIS A 430 18.33 -2.08 -7.18
N ASP A 431 18.43 -1.63 -5.92
CA ASP A 431 17.31 -1.13 -5.15
C ASP A 431 16.82 0.23 -5.66
N TYR A 432 17.71 1.06 -6.21
CA TYR A 432 17.31 2.33 -6.82
C TYR A 432 16.51 2.11 -8.10
N PHE A 433 16.86 1.13 -8.92
CA PHE A 433 16.08 0.77 -10.12
C PHE A 433 14.69 0.25 -9.75
N ARG A 434 14.60 -0.61 -8.73
CA ARG A 434 13.30 -1.08 -8.21
C ARG A 434 12.47 0.07 -7.66
N TRP A 435 13.13 0.99 -6.96
CA TRP A 435 12.49 2.20 -6.45
C TRP A 435 11.91 3.05 -7.58
N LEU A 436 12.70 3.34 -8.62
CA LEU A 436 12.25 4.08 -9.80
C LEU A 436 11.11 3.35 -10.53
N TYR A 437 11.27 2.06 -10.80
CA TYR A 437 10.23 1.26 -11.43
C TYR A 437 8.92 1.31 -10.64
N THR A 438 9.00 1.16 -9.32
CA THR A 438 7.84 1.23 -8.45
C THR A 438 7.20 2.62 -8.49
N ALA A 439 8.00 3.68 -8.42
CA ALA A 439 7.50 5.06 -8.46
C ALA A 439 6.82 5.39 -9.80
N LEU A 440 7.45 5.01 -10.93
CA LEU A 440 6.88 5.22 -12.28
C LEU A 440 5.53 4.53 -12.44
N THR A 441 5.42 3.30 -11.95
CA THR A 441 4.19 2.50 -12.09
C THR A 441 3.05 2.96 -11.19
N ARG A 442 3.23 4.05 -10.43
CA ARG A 442 2.15 4.67 -9.62
C ARG A 442 1.34 5.68 -10.41
N ALA A 443 1.84 6.17 -11.55
CA ALA A 443 1.13 7.13 -12.39
C ALA A 443 0.18 6.44 -13.37
N ARG A 444 -1.03 6.97 -13.49
CA ARG A 444 -1.99 6.55 -14.50
C ARG A 444 -1.79 7.30 -15.82
N GLU A 445 -1.59 8.62 -15.76
CA GLU A 445 -1.63 9.47 -16.94
C GLU A 445 -0.40 10.37 -17.10
N GLN A 446 0.25 10.81 -16.01
CA GLN A 446 1.36 11.76 -16.14
C GLN A 446 2.43 11.59 -15.07
N ILE A 447 3.70 11.73 -15.50
CA ILE A 447 4.88 11.79 -14.62
C ILE A 447 5.66 13.07 -14.84
N PHE A 448 6.11 13.65 -13.74
CA PHE A 448 7.12 14.68 -13.69
C PHE A 448 8.34 14.17 -12.91
N LEU A 449 9.48 14.06 -13.61
CA LEU A 449 10.77 13.81 -12.97
C LEU A 449 11.36 15.14 -12.50
N VAL A 450 11.53 15.28 -11.19
CA VAL A 450 12.00 16.52 -10.56
C VAL A 450 13.43 16.36 -10.11
N ASN A 451 14.30 17.29 -10.46
CA ASN A 451 15.71 17.34 -10.02
C ASN A 451 16.56 16.13 -10.46
N PHE A 452 16.28 15.56 -11.62
CA PHE A 452 17.13 14.55 -12.25
C PHE A 452 18.20 15.23 -13.12
N SER A 453 19.48 14.88 -12.95
CA SER A 453 20.56 15.36 -13.79
C SER A 453 20.45 14.85 -15.24
N GLU A 454 21.16 15.50 -16.17
CA GLU A 454 21.12 15.14 -17.60
C GLU A 454 21.59 13.72 -17.88
N GLU A 455 22.46 13.19 -17.04
CA GLU A 455 23.00 11.82 -17.15
C GLU A 455 21.93 10.74 -17.14
N PHE A 456 20.74 11.03 -16.58
CA PHE A 456 19.59 10.11 -16.59
C PHE A 456 18.79 10.12 -17.89
N PHE A 457 19.18 10.92 -18.89
CA PHE A 457 18.38 11.09 -20.10
C PHE A 457 19.18 10.79 -21.37
N VAL A 458 18.47 10.25 -22.37
CA VAL A 458 18.93 10.22 -23.76
C VAL A 458 18.04 11.12 -24.58
N GLU A 459 18.68 11.92 -25.46
CA GLU A 459 17.99 12.79 -26.40
C GLU A 459 17.21 12.02 -27.50
#